data_8d4a22597cfd2a1fdc20d4b93b470fe9
#
_entry.id   8d4a22597cfd2a1fdc20d4b93b470fe9
#
_cell.length_a   1.000
_cell.length_b   1.000
_cell.length_c   1.000
_cell.angle_alpha   90.00
_cell.angle_beta   90.00
_cell.angle_gamma   90.00
#
_symmetry.space_group_name_H-M   'P 1'
#
loop_
_entity.id
_entity.type
_entity.pdbx_description
1 polymer ?
#
loop_
_entity_poly.entity_id
_entity_poly.type
_entity_poly.pdbx_seq_one_letter_code
_entity_poly.pdbx_strand_id
1 'polypeptide(L)'
;TACDFSGPVKKFVGSKGEYLGKTVIVCTGAMTRSIGCKNEAKYVGKGISYCAVCDANFFEDFEIYVVGGNGIAAEESLYLAGYARKVTMIHKGPALTVSPMLKERLDARAQDPRPVQRGGGGRGRRRAAQRDRPEEHQDRRGDGAPRR
;
A
#
# COMPACT_ATOMS: atom_id res chain seq x y z
N THR A 1 13.16 -28.15 13.00
CA THR A 1 12.23 -28.06 11.87
C THR A 1 13.00 -28.31 10.58
N ALA A 2 12.54 -29.20 9.75
CA ALA A 2 13.16 -29.51 8.45
C ALA A 2 12.07 -29.75 7.40
N CYS A 3 12.40 -29.48 6.14
CA CYS A 3 11.50 -29.72 5.01
C CYS A 3 12.26 -30.44 3.90
N ASP A 4 11.66 -31.46 3.32
CA ASP A 4 12.14 -32.09 2.09
C ASP A 4 10.98 -32.10 1.08
N PHE A 5 11.16 -31.34 -0.01
CA PHE A 5 10.19 -31.17 -1.07
C PHE A 5 10.65 -31.75 -2.41
N SER A 6 11.75 -32.50 -2.44
CA SER A 6 12.36 -33.04 -3.66
C SER A 6 11.58 -34.18 -4.28
N GLY A 7 10.93 -35.04 -3.47
CA GLY A 7 10.21 -36.23 -3.92
C GLY A 7 8.75 -35.98 -4.29
N PRO A 8 8.05 -37.00 -4.83
CA PRO A 8 6.60 -36.92 -5.11
C PRO A 8 5.77 -36.74 -3.82
N VAL A 9 6.25 -37.26 -2.70
CA VAL A 9 5.67 -37.03 -1.37
C VAL A 9 6.56 -36.04 -0.65
N LYS A 10 5.99 -34.90 -0.27
CA LYS A 10 6.65 -33.82 0.46
C LYS A 10 6.66 -34.14 1.96
N LYS A 11 7.77 -33.89 2.61
CA LYS A 11 7.96 -34.17 4.02
C LYS A 11 8.24 -32.88 4.80
N PHE A 12 7.54 -32.71 5.89
CA PHE A 12 7.77 -31.64 6.85
C PHE A 12 7.96 -32.24 8.25
N VAL A 13 9.03 -31.84 8.93
CA VAL A 13 9.34 -32.26 10.31
C VAL A 13 9.19 -31.04 11.21
N GLY A 14 8.16 -31.03 12.02
CA GLY A 14 7.88 -30.01 13.03
C GLY A 14 8.17 -30.51 14.45
N SER A 15 7.98 -29.63 15.42
CA SER A 15 8.14 -29.95 16.86
C SER A 15 7.19 -31.04 17.37
N LYS A 16 6.05 -31.24 16.70
CA LYS A 16 4.99 -32.20 17.08
C LYS A 16 5.03 -33.48 16.26
N GLY A 17 5.96 -33.62 15.33
CA GLY A 17 6.08 -34.85 14.52
C GLY A 17 6.41 -34.59 13.06
N GLU A 18 6.26 -35.66 12.29
CA GLU A 18 6.48 -35.69 10.85
C GLU A 18 5.16 -35.65 10.10
N TYR A 19 5.09 -34.87 9.04
CA TYR A 19 3.91 -34.71 8.19
C TYR A 19 4.30 -35.00 6.75
N LEU A 20 3.46 -35.75 6.06
CA LEU A 20 3.63 -36.13 4.65
C LEU A 20 2.47 -35.58 3.82
N GLY A 21 2.74 -35.08 2.64
CA GLY A 21 1.73 -34.54 1.73
C GLY A 21 2.14 -34.60 0.27
N LYS A 22 1.19 -34.66 -0.63
CA LYS A 22 1.43 -34.58 -2.07
C LYS A 22 1.73 -33.15 -2.53
N THR A 23 1.14 -32.17 -1.84
CA THR A 23 1.28 -30.74 -2.09
C THR A 23 1.56 -29.99 -0.79
N VAL A 24 2.18 -28.82 -0.92
CA VAL A 24 2.47 -27.92 0.21
C VAL A 24 2.03 -26.53 -0.14
N ILE A 25 1.30 -25.89 0.77
CA ILE A 25 0.97 -24.47 0.70
C ILE A 25 1.80 -23.76 1.76
N VAL A 26 2.64 -22.82 1.34
CA VAL A 26 3.53 -22.07 2.24
C VAL A 26 2.85 -20.75 2.62
N CYS A 27 2.44 -20.65 3.90
CA CYS A 27 1.78 -19.47 4.47
C CYS A 27 2.57 -18.97 5.67
N THR A 28 3.80 -18.53 5.47
CA THR A 28 4.71 -18.11 6.54
C THR A 28 4.50 -16.67 7.01
N GLY A 29 3.55 -15.96 6.39
CA GLY A 29 3.22 -14.59 6.69
C GLY A 29 4.11 -13.58 5.92
N ALA A 30 3.73 -12.34 6.04
CA ALA A 30 4.48 -11.19 5.53
C ALA A 30 4.43 -10.06 6.57
N MET A 31 5.47 -9.23 6.58
CA MET A 31 5.50 -8.03 7.40
C MET A 31 5.56 -6.81 6.49
N THR A 32 4.72 -5.84 6.76
CA THR A 32 4.78 -4.54 6.10
C THR A 32 6.03 -3.79 6.55
N ARG A 33 6.65 -3.08 5.63
CA ARG A 33 7.81 -2.24 5.94
C ARG A 33 7.36 -0.79 6.06
N SER A 34 7.62 -0.18 7.22
CA SER A 34 7.43 1.26 7.43
C SER A 34 8.21 2.06 6.38
N ILE A 35 7.62 3.14 5.89
CA ILE A 35 8.28 4.09 4.99
C ILE A 35 9.18 5.06 5.75
N GLY A 36 9.06 5.12 7.09
CA GLY A 36 9.87 5.96 7.96
C GLY A 36 9.49 7.43 7.92
N CYS A 37 8.25 7.77 7.61
CA CYS A 37 7.80 9.15 7.67
C CYS A 37 7.44 9.58 9.11
N LYS A 38 7.52 10.88 9.37
CA LYS A 38 7.20 11.43 10.69
C LYS A 38 5.73 11.13 11.05
N ASN A 39 5.51 10.60 12.25
CA ASN A 39 4.18 10.24 12.79
C ASN A 39 3.45 9.12 12.02
N GLU A 40 4.14 8.30 11.24
CA GLU A 40 3.52 7.22 10.44
C GLU A 40 2.57 6.36 11.28
N ALA A 41 3.03 5.87 12.43
CA ALA A 41 2.22 5.03 13.32
C ALA A 41 0.91 5.70 13.78
N LYS A 42 0.87 7.03 13.89
CA LYS A 42 -0.33 7.79 14.27
C LYS A 42 -1.40 7.76 13.18
N TYR A 43 -0.99 7.65 11.92
CA TYR A 43 -1.88 7.74 10.76
C TYR A 43 -2.22 6.39 10.13
N VAL A 44 -1.65 5.28 10.62
CA VAL A 44 -2.08 3.93 10.20
C VAL A 44 -3.55 3.74 10.54
N GLY A 45 -4.37 3.36 9.54
CA GLY A 45 -5.82 3.30 9.64
C GLY A 45 -6.53 4.66 9.67
N LYS A 46 -5.77 5.77 9.50
CA LYS A 46 -6.29 7.15 9.47
C LYS A 46 -5.67 7.95 8.30
N GLY A 47 -5.58 7.33 7.15
CA GLY A 47 -4.99 7.90 5.94
C GLY A 47 -3.72 7.19 5.46
N ILE A 48 -3.09 6.35 6.28
CA ILE A 48 -2.03 5.42 5.85
C ILE A 48 -2.57 4.01 5.92
N SER A 49 -2.47 3.28 4.82
CA SER A 49 -2.79 1.85 4.70
C SER A 49 -1.61 1.08 4.12
N TYR A 50 -1.52 -0.20 4.48
CA TYR A 50 -0.57 -1.16 3.92
C TYR A 50 -1.25 -2.29 3.15
N CYS A 51 -2.56 -2.19 2.91
CA CYS A 51 -3.34 -3.18 2.19
C CYS A 51 -4.28 -2.48 1.21
N ALA A 52 -3.88 -2.39 -0.04
CA ALA A 52 -4.69 -1.75 -1.08
C ALA A 52 -6.06 -2.43 -1.24
N VAL A 53 -6.08 -3.77 -1.27
CA VAL A 53 -7.32 -4.54 -1.45
C VAL A 53 -8.26 -4.42 -0.25
N CYS A 54 -7.69 -4.33 0.98
CA CYS A 54 -8.50 -4.21 2.20
C CYS A 54 -9.22 -2.86 2.30
N ASP A 55 -8.54 -1.80 1.88
CA ASP A 55 -8.91 -0.43 2.24
C ASP A 55 -9.34 0.42 1.04
N ALA A 56 -9.32 -0.10 -0.19
CA ALA A 56 -9.60 0.65 -1.42
C ALA A 56 -10.93 1.45 -1.36
N ASN A 57 -11.97 0.84 -0.79
CA ASN A 57 -13.30 1.47 -0.68
C ASN A 57 -13.32 2.72 0.20
N PHE A 58 -12.38 2.84 1.16
CA PHE A 58 -12.27 4.03 2.01
C PHE A 58 -11.63 5.22 1.30
N PHE A 59 -11.03 4.99 0.13
CA PHE A 59 -10.34 5.99 -0.67
C PHE A 59 -11.05 6.28 -2.00
N GLU A 60 -12.33 5.94 -2.10
CA GLU A 60 -13.13 6.25 -3.29
C GLU A 60 -13.17 7.76 -3.53
N ASP A 61 -12.90 8.16 -4.79
CA ASP A 61 -12.81 9.55 -5.25
C ASP A 61 -11.71 10.42 -4.60
N PHE A 62 -10.82 9.85 -3.78
CA PHE A 62 -9.68 10.58 -3.24
C PHE A 62 -8.49 10.62 -4.22
N GLU A 63 -7.62 11.60 -4.04
CA GLU A 63 -6.25 11.57 -4.57
C GLU A 63 -5.35 10.85 -3.58
N ILE A 64 -4.74 9.76 -4.01
CA ILE A 64 -3.93 8.89 -3.16
C ILE A 64 -2.50 8.72 -3.68
N TYR A 65 -1.61 8.37 -2.77
CA TYR A 65 -0.20 8.14 -3.05
C TYR A 65 0.18 6.71 -2.69
N VAL A 66 0.76 5.98 -3.63
CA VAL A 66 1.33 4.65 -3.39
C VAL A 66 2.84 4.77 -3.30
N VAL A 67 3.39 4.42 -2.13
CA VAL A 67 4.83 4.48 -1.89
C VAL A 67 5.47 3.13 -2.20
N GLY A 68 6.15 3.05 -3.31
CA GLY A 68 6.83 1.86 -3.80
C GLY A 68 7.17 1.97 -5.28
N GLY A 69 8.16 1.22 -5.73
CA GLY A 69 8.63 1.23 -7.13
C GLY A 69 8.77 -0.15 -7.76
N ASN A 70 8.26 -1.18 -7.10
CA ASN A 70 8.31 -2.58 -7.56
C ASN A 70 6.98 -3.04 -8.16
N GLY A 71 6.93 -4.31 -8.59
CA GLY A 71 5.73 -4.90 -9.20
C GLY A 71 4.50 -4.84 -8.31
N ILE A 72 4.65 -5.09 -7.00
CA ILE A 72 3.54 -5.05 -6.06
C ILE A 72 2.93 -3.66 -6.01
N ALA A 73 3.75 -2.61 -5.84
CA ALA A 73 3.26 -1.24 -5.83
C ALA A 73 2.58 -0.84 -7.15
N ALA A 74 3.06 -1.37 -8.29
CA ALA A 74 2.47 -1.16 -9.60
C ALA A 74 1.08 -1.81 -9.71
N GLU A 75 0.96 -3.07 -9.31
CA GLU A 75 -0.31 -3.79 -9.33
C GLU A 75 -1.34 -3.17 -8.38
N GLU A 76 -0.93 -2.81 -7.16
CA GLU A 76 -1.78 -2.11 -6.21
C GLU A 76 -2.23 -0.75 -6.73
N SER A 77 -1.35 0.00 -7.40
CA SER A 77 -1.70 1.28 -8.02
C SER A 77 -2.74 1.13 -9.14
N LEU A 78 -2.59 0.11 -9.97
CA LEU A 78 -3.57 -0.22 -11.01
C LEU A 78 -4.93 -0.62 -10.42
N TYR A 79 -4.92 -1.39 -9.33
CA TYR A 79 -6.13 -1.78 -8.61
C TYR A 79 -6.83 -0.56 -8.00
N LEU A 80 -6.09 0.26 -7.26
CA LEU A 80 -6.61 1.46 -6.60
C LEU A 80 -7.14 2.52 -7.58
N ALA A 81 -6.62 2.56 -8.81
CA ALA A 81 -7.15 3.44 -9.85
C ALA A 81 -8.59 3.09 -10.29
N GLY A 82 -9.12 1.93 -9.89
CA GLY A 82 -10.54 1.59 -10.02
C GLY A 82 -11.44 2.34 -9.05
N TYR A 83 -10.90 2.79 -7.92
CA TYR A 83 -11.63 3.44 -6.83
C TYR A 83 -11.28 4.92 -6.70
N ALA A 84 -10.01 5.24 -6.62
CA ALA A 84 -9.51 6.59 -6.42
C ALA A 84 -9.69 7.48 -7.65
N ARG A 85 -9.89 8.77 -7.43
CA ARG A 85 -9.92 9.77 -8.49
C ARG A 85 -8.57 9.90 -9.19
N LYS A 86 -7.48 9.75 -8.43
CA LYS A 86 -6.11 9.82 -8.93
C LYS A 86 -5.18 9.01 -8.04
N VAL A 87 -4.27 8.27 -8.65
CA VAL A 87 -3.20 7.55 -7.96
C VAL A 87 -1.85 8.10 -8.37
N THR A 88 -0.99 8.42 -7.42
CA THR A 88 0.39 8.84 -7.68
C THR A 88 1.37 7.88 -7.04
N MET A 89 2.16 7.19 -7.84
CA MET A 89 3.25 6.34 -7.35
C MET A 89 4.47 7.19 -6.97
N ILE A 90 5.00 6.98 -5.77
CA ILE A 90 6.21 7.64 -5.27
C ILE A 90 7.29 6.59 -5.03
N HIS A 91 8.47 6.76 -5.63
CA HIS A 91 9.56 5.81 -5.47
C HIS A 91 10.92 6.51 -5.34
N LYS A 92 11.88 5.83 -4.71
CA LYS A 92 13.23 6.38 -4.43
C LYS A 92 14.18 6.27 -5.63
N GLY A 93 13.97 5.29 -6.49
CA GLY A 93 14.86 4.99 -7.61
C GLY A 93 14.66 5.94 -8.79
N PRO A 94 15.56 5.91 -9.77
CA PRO A 94 15.44 6.68 -11.02
C PRO A 94 14.31 6.18 -11.92
N ALA A 95 13.94 4.90 -11.77
CA ALA A 95 12.87 4.25 -12.52
C ALA A 95 12.15 3.19 -11.66
N LEU A 96 10.97 2.77 -12.12
CA LEU A 96 10.25 1.64 -11.52
C LEU A 96 10.96 0.33 -11.88
N THR A 97 11.00 -0.59 -10.91
CA THR A 97 11.51 -1.96 -11.09
C THR A 97 10.32 -2.89 -11.31
N VAL A 98 9.77 -2.87 -12.52
CA VAL A 98 8.55 -3.61 -12.89
C VAL A 98 8.79 -4.39 -14.18
N SER A 99 7.99 -5.44 -14.43
CA SER A 99 8.02 -6.16 -15.71
C SER A 99 7.59 -5.27 -16.87
N PRO A 100 8.02 -5.55 -18.12
CA PRO A 100 7.58 -4.81 -19.29
C PRO A 100 6.05 -4.74 -19.42
N MET A 101 5.36 -5.85 -19.16
CA MET A 101 3.91 -5.93 -19.20
C MET A 101 3.24 -4.99 -18.19
N LEU A 102 3.75 -4.94 -16.95
CA LEU A 102 3.21 -4.02 -15.94
C LEU A 102 3.50 -2.56 -16.29
N LYS A 103 4.66 -2.30 -16.87
CA LYS A 103 5.01 -0.96 -17.35
C LYS A 103 4.03 -0.49 -18.43
N GLU A 104 3.73 -1.32 -19.41
CA GLU A 104 2.77 -1.03 -20.48
C GLU A 104 1.36 -0.74 -19.91
N ARG A 105 0.90 -1.55 -18.95
CA ARG A 105 -0.39 -1.33 -18.27
C ARG A 105 -0.42 0.00 -17.51
N LEU A 106 0.66 0.37 -16.83
CA LEU A 106 0.77 1.66 -16.14
C LEU A 106 0.76 2.84 -17.13
N ASP A 107 1.47 2.70 -18.25
CA ASP A 107 1.55 3.74 -19.29
C ASP A 107 0.18 3.95 -19.96
N ALA A 108 -0.55 2.88 -20.25
CA ALA A 108 -1.93 2.95 -20.73
C ALA A 108 -2.85 3.64 -19.72
N ARG A 109 -2.74 3.28 -18.44
CA ARG A 109 -3.57 3.86 -17.38
C ARG A 109 -3.25 5.33 -17.08
N ALA A 110 -2.06 5.82 -17.40
CA ALA A 110 -1.69 7.22 -17.22
C ALA A 110 -2.50 8.19 -18.11
N GLN A 111 -3.13 7.68 -19.16
CA GLN A 111 -3.96 8.45 -20.11
C GLN A 111 -5.46 8.35 -19.83
N ASP A 112 -5.85 7.59 -18.81
CA ASP A 112 -7.24 7.35 -18.42
C ASP A 112 -7.81 8.53 -17.59
N PRO A 113 -9.15 8.73 -17.53
CA PRO A 113 -9.79 9.69 -16.62
C PRO A 113 -9.42 9.54 -15.14
N ARG A 114 -9.05 8.32 -14.72
CA ARG A 114 -8.47 8.06 -13.38
C ARG A 114 -7.01 7.64 -13.52
N PRO A 115 -6.09 8.61 -13.66
CA PRO A 115 -4.73 8.31 -14.05
C PRO A 115 -3.90 7.72 -12.91
N VAL A 116 -2.97 6.82 -13.26
CA VAL A 116 -1.84 6.46 -12.41
C VAL A 116 -0.63 7.27 -12.84
N GLN A 117 -0.21 8.23 -12.02
CA GLN A 117 0.95 9.05 -12.26
C GLN A 117 2.20 8.50 -11.55
N ARG A 118 3.36 8.72 -12.14
CA ARG A 118 4.65 8.34 -11.56
C ARG A 118 5.39 9.59 -11.07
N GLY A 119 5.63 9.65 -9.75
CA GLY A 119 6.43 10.70 -9.13
C GLY A 119 7.83 10.17 -8.82
N GLY A 120 8.87 10.70 -9.46
CA GLY A 120 10.26 10.38 -9.13
C GLY A 120 10.68 11.03 -7.81
N GLY A 121 11.39 10.29 -6.96
CA GLY A 121 11.96 10.76 -5.69
C GLY A 121 13.20 11.63 -5.87
N GLY A 122 13.09 12.74 -6.61
CA GLY A 122 14.13 13.78 -6.63
C GLY A 122 14.06 14.61 -5.35
N ARG A 123 15.23 14.99 -4.80
CA ARG A 123 15.40 15.81 -3.58
C ARG A 123 14.74 17.20 -3.61
N GLY A 124 13.81 17.49 -4.53
CA GLY A 124 13.30 18.82 -4.81
C GLY A 124 11.82 19.10 -4.57
N ARG A 125 10.99 18.15 -4.18
CA ARG A 125 9.54 18.41 -4.06
C ARG A 125 8.96 18.24 -2.65
N ARG A 126 9.58 18.93 -1.66
CA ARG A 126 8.97 19.05 -0.31
C ARG A 126 7.77 20.02 -0.27
N ARG A 127 7.36 20.63 -1.40
CA ARG A 127 6.31 21.68 -1.42
C ARG A 127 4.91 21.20 -1.76
N ALA A 128 4.70 19.99 -2.29
CA ALA A 128 3.37 19.54 -2.69
C ALA A 128 2.53 18.96 -1.54
N ALA A 129 3.18 18.33 -0.56
CA ALA A 129 2.47 17.69 0.56
C ALA A 129 1.92 18.67 1.63
N GLN A 130 2.14 19.97 1.48
CA GLN A 130 1.79 20.96 2.50
C GLN A 130 0.54 21.78 2.15
N ARG A 131 -0.07 21.58 0.97
CA ARG A 131 -1.21 22.40 0.52
C ARG A 131 -2.59 21.81 0.80
N ASP A 132 -2.70 20.52 1.05
CA ASP A 132 -3.99 19.88 1.38
C ASP A 132 -4.00 19.40 2.85
N ARG A 133 -3.83 20.31 3.80
CA ARG A 133 -4.28 20.06 5.16
C ARG A 133 -5.80 20.21 5.16
N PRO A 134 -6.58 19.18 5.52
CA PRO A 134 -7.96 19.42 5.90
C PRO A 134 -7.94 20.36 7.10
N GLU A 135 -8.69 21.45 7.01
CA GLU A 135 -8.93 22.34 8.14
C GLU A 135 -9.44 21.52 9.33
N GLU A 136 -8.76 21.62 10.45
CA GLU A 136 -9.24 21.07 11.73
C GLU A 136 -10.61 21.70 12.00
N HIS A 137 -11.64 20.89 11.86
CA HIS A 137 -12.98 21.27 12.29
C HIS A 137 -12.91 21.42 13.82
N GLN A 138 -12.73 22.66 14.28
CA GLN A 138 -12.83 23.01 15.71
C GLN A 138 -14.26 22.74 16.14
N ASP A 139 -14.47 21.64 16.85
CA ASP A 139 -15.69 21.34 17.57
C ASP A 139 -15.89 22.40 18.66
N ARG A 140 -16.63 23.44 18.31
CA ARG A 140 -17.18 24.40 19.28
C ARG A 140 -18.37 23.74 19.97
N ARG A 141 -18.13 22.87 20.93
CA ARG A 141 -19.15 22.57 21.94
C ARG A 141 -18.99 23.58 23.06
N GLY A 142 -19.90 24.57 23.01
CA GLY A 142 -20.02 25.57 24.01
C GLY A 142 -20.43 24.97 25.37
N ASP A 143 -19.64 25.28 26.39
CA ASP A 143 -20.03 25.20 27.79
C ASP A 143 -21.23 26.10 28.03
N GLY A 144 -22.32 25.50 28.42
CA GLY A 144 -23.52 26.17 28.92
C GLY A 144 -24.12 25.38 30.07
N ALA A 145 -23.49 25.38 31.23
CA ALA A 145 -24.12 24.92 32.47
C ALA A 145 -24.66 26.13 33.26
N PRO A 146 -25.96 26.22 33.56
CA PRO A 146 -26.44 27.18 34.55
C PRO A 146 -26.29 26.61 35.95
N ARG A 147 -25.70 27.41 36.80
CA ARG A 147 -25.71 27.22 38.28
C ARG A 147 -27.15 27.39 38.81
N ARG A 148 -27.62 26.40 39.56
CA ARG A 148 -28.37 26.57 40.84
C ARG A 148 -28.27 25.29 41.63
#